data_17d349767a81d055162d3a0126cb93f0
#
_entry.id   17d349767a81d055162d3a0126cb93f0
#
_cell.length_a   1.000
_cell.length_b   1.000
_cell.length_c   1.000
_cell.angle_alpha   90.00
_cell.angle_beta   90.00
_cell.angle_gamma   90.00
#
_symmetry.space_group_name_H-M   'P 1'
#
loop_
_entity.id
_entity.type
_entity.pdbx_description
1 polymer ?
#
loop_
_entity_poly.entity_id
_entity_poly.type
_entity_poly.pdbx_seq_one_letter_code
_entity_poly.pdbx_strand_id
1 'polypeptide(L)'
;MKHFLLTILLTFIVGVCSAQTEHMKFKGVPMEGTLQTFTSKLKAKGFMPIGVQDGVSLLKGEFAGYKDCTICAVADKSGMICKVSVIFPTMDKWGDLERCYLNYKSMLSEKYGEPKDCVEKFQNDY
;
A
#
# COMPACT_ATOMS: atom_id res chain seq x y z
N MET A 1 -39.82 39.96 1.63
CA MET A 1 -39.24 39.41 2.87
C MET A 1 -39.17 37.87 2.89
N LYS A 2 -40.13 37.20 2.30
CA LYS A 2 -40.06 35.70 2.23
C LYS A 2 -38.95 35.18 1.36
N HIS A 3 -38.45 35.92 0.40
CA HIS A 3 -37.34 35.51 -0.49
C HIS A 3 -35.98 35.70 0.14
N PHE A 4 -35.84 36.52 1.16
CA PHE A 4 -34.59 36.77 1.85
C PHE A 4 -34.21 35.61 2.78
N LEU A 5 -35.18 34.95 3.39
CA LEU A 5 -34.99 33.79 4.23
C LEU A 5 -34.59 32.53 3.43
N LEU A 6 -35.11 32.44 2.20
CA LEU A 6 -34.77 31.30 1.32
C LEU A 6 -33.34 31.39 0.80
N THR A 7 -32.85 32.61 0.59
CA THR A 7 -31.47 32.83 0.10
C THR A 7 -30.44 32.54 1.18
N ILE A 8 -30.76 32.78 2.44
CA ILE A 8 -29.86 32.46 3.57
C ILE A 8 -29.78 30.96 3.83
N LEU A 9 -30.85 30.22 3.56
CA LEU A 9 -30.86 28.77 3.74
C LEU A 9 -30.01 28.02 2.66
N LEU A 10 -29.89 28.64 1.48
CA LEU A 10 -29.13 28.05 0.38
C LEU A 10 -27.61 28.23 0.52
N THR A 11 -27.18 29.21 1.32
CA THR A 11 -25.75 29.49 1.53
C THR A 11 -25.08 28.59 2.60
N PHE A 12 -25.85 27.78 3.32
CA PHE A 12 -25.31 26.94 4.39
C PHE A 12 -24.96 25.52 3.97
N ILE A 13 -25.12 25.19 2.69
CA ILE A 13 -24.78 23.85 2.15
C ILE A 13 -23.39 23.83 1.51
N VAL A 14 -22.65 24.92 1.59
CA VAL A 14 -21.28 24.95 1.07
C VAL A 14 -20.31 24.72 2.21
N GLY A 15 -19.85 23.52 2.37
CA GLY A 15 -18.63 23.34 3.14
C GLY A 15 -18.56 22.20 4.12
N VAL A 16 -19.00 21.00 3.75
CA VAL A 16 -18.33 19.83 4.29
C VAL A 16 -17.54 19.19 3.16
N CYS A 17 -16.56 19.93 2.66
CA CYS A 17 -15.38 19.31 2.09
C CYS A 17 -14.63 18.70 3.28
N SER A 18 -15.08 17.55 3.75
CA SER A 18 -14.21 16.70 4.53
C SER A 18 -13.04 16.40 3.60
N ALA A 19 -11.89 16.98 3.88
CA ALA A 19 -10.62 16.53 3.36
C ALA A 19 -10.49 15.09 3.81
N GLN A 20 -10.96 14.15 2.99
CA GLN A 20 -10.67 12.76 3.17
C GLN A 20 -9.17 12.62 2.95
N THR A 21 -8.43 12.43 4.03
CA THR A 21 -7.06 11.95 3.96
C THR A 21 -7.14 10.60 3.28
N GLU A 22 -6.82 10.55 1.99
CA GLU A 22 -6.70 9.29 1.28
C GLU A 22 -5.51 8.55 1.87
N HIS A 23 -5.81 7.51 2.65
CA HIS A 23 -4.80 6.58 3.10
C HIS A 23 -4.23 5.81 1.90
N MET A 24 -2.92 5.59 1.92
CA MET A 24 -2.29 4.71 0.96
C MET A 24 -2.97 3.34 0.99
N LYS A 25 -3.20 2.76 -0.18
CA LYS A 25 -3.84 1.45 -0.31
C LYS A 25 -2.83 0.42 -0.80
N PHE A 26 -2.90 -0.76 -0.20
CA PHE A 26 -2.19 -1.94 -0.68
C PHE A 26 -3.20 -2.96 -1.20
N LYS A 27 -3.15 -3.29 -2.50
CA LYS A 27 -4.12 -4.17 -3.17
C LYS A 27 -5.59 -3.76 -2.92
N GLY A 28 -5.85 -2.46 -2.93
CA GLY A 28 -7.18 -1.90 -2.67
C GLY A 28 -7.59 -1.87 -1.20
N VAL A 29 -6.74 -2.35 -0.29
CA VAL A 29 -6.97 -2.29 1.16
C VAL A 29 -6.30 -1.06 1.73
N PRO A 30 -7.04 -0.12 2.35
CA PRO A 30 -6.45 1.04 2.98
C PRO A 30 -5.48 0.65 4.10
N MET A 31 -4.30 1.28 4.15
CA MET A 31 -3.35 1.10 5.23
C MET A 31 -3.78 1.91 6.45
N GLU A 32 -4.80 1.44 7.11
CA GLU A 32 -5.38 2.07 8.30
C GLU A 32 -5.87 1.02 9.29
N GLY A 33 -6.03 1.43 10.54
CA GLY A 33 -6.52 0.56 11.61
C GLY A 33 -5.44 -0.35 12.18
N THR A 34 -5.88 -1.39 12.88
CA THR A 34 -4.98 -2.34 13.53
C THR A 34 -4.36 -3.32 12.52
N LEU A 35 -3.20 -3.87 12.88
CA LEU A 35 -2.55 -4.91 12.09
C LEU A 35 -3.49 -6.11 11.85
N GLN A 36 -4.22 -6.53 12.86
CA GLN A 36 -5.16 -7.65 12.76
C GLN A 36 -6.28 -7.38 11.76
N THR A 37 -6.88 -6.19 11.79
CA THR A 37 -7.93 -5.79 10.85
C THR A 37 -7.39 -5.73 9.43
N PHE A 38 -6.21 -5.13 9.23
CA PHE A 38 -5.56 -5.06 7.93
C PHE A 38 -5.23 -6.45 7.38
N THR A 39 -4.66 -7.33 8.21
CA THR A 39 -4.35 -8.72 7.84
C THR A 39 -5.62 -9.50 7.44
N SER A 40 -6.72 -9.32 8.16
CA SER A 40 -8.00 -9.94 7.84
C SER A 40 -8.55 -9.50 6.48
N LYS A 41 -8.41 -8.22 6.15
CA LYS A 41 -8.80 -7.68 4.84
C LYS A 41 -7.92 -8.23 3.70
N LEU A 42 -6.62 -8.38 3.93
CA LEU A 42 -5.73 -9.03 2.96
C LEU A 42 -6.07 -10.51 2.77
N LYS A 43 -6.41 -11.22 3.83
CA LYS A 43 -6.88 -12.60 3.74
C LYS A 43 -8.14 -12.72 2.87
N ALA A 44 -9.07 -11.79 3.00
CA ALA A 44 -10.27 -11.73 2.17
C ALA A 44 -9.95 -11.46 0.68
N LYS A 45 -8.80 -10.85 0.38
CA LYS A 45 -8.30 -10.63 -0.98
C LYS A 45 -7.53 -11.82 -1.57
N GLY A 46 -7.39 -12.92 -0.82
CA GLY A 46 -6.74 -14.14 -1.27
C GLY A 46 -5.31 -14.35 -0.77
N PHE A 47 -4.80 -13.46 0.08
CA PHE A 47 -3.49 -13.66 0.72
C PHE A 47 -3.60 -14.67 1.85
N MET A 48 -2.62 -15.58 1.93
CA MET A 48 -2.58 -16.63 2.94
C MET A 48 -1.68 -16.23 4.10
N PRO A 49 -2.21 -16.04 5.31
CA PRO A 49 -1.37 -15.78 6.49
C PRO A 49 -0.45 -16.96 6.77
N ILE A 50 0.83 -16.68 7.04
CA ILE A 50 1.85 -17.70 7.36
C ILE A 50 2.44 -17.53 8.75
N GLY A 51 2.25 -16.39 9.39
CA GLY A 51 2.71 -16.17 10.76
C GLY A 51 2.52 -14.74 11.22
N VAL A 52 2.55 -14.56 12.52
CA VAL A 52 2.56 -13.25 13.18
C VAL A 52 3.60 -13.31 14.30
N GLN A 53 4.51 -12.35 14.31
CA GLN A 53 5.53 -12.24 15.34
C GLN A 53 5.95 -10.79 15.54
N ASP A 54 5.99 -10.34 16.78
CA ASP A 54 6.55 -9.02 17.18
C ASP A 54 6.01 -7.82 16.36
N GLY A 55 4.69 -7.77 16.17
CA GLY A 55 4.06 -6.69 15.41
C GLY A 55 4.23 -6.79 13.89
N VAL A 56 4.66 -7.93 13.39
CA VAL A 56 4.77 -8.22 11.97
C VAL A 56 3.89 -9.40 11.60
N SER A 57 3.04 -9.21 10.62
CA SER A 57 2.22 -10.26 10.02
C SER A 57 2.80 -10.64 8.66
N LEU A 58 3.03 -11.93 8.44
CA LEU A 58 3.53 -12.48 7.19
C LEU A 58 2.39 -13.18 6.45
N LEU A 59 2.25 -12.85 5.17
CA LEU A 59 1.28 -13.49 4.28
C LEU A 59 1.96 -13.86 2.97
N LYS A 60 1.41 -14.85 2.28
CA LYS A 60 1.80 -15.21 0.92
C LYS A 60 0.69 -14.89 -0.07
N GLY A 61 1.08 -14.44 -1.25
CA GLY A 61 0.14 -14.19 -2.33
C GLY A 61 0.80 -13.64 -3.58
N GLU A 62 -0.03 -13.40 -4.57
CA GLU A 62 0.40 -12.78 -5.82
C GLU A 62 0.51 -11.27 -5.70
N PHE A 63 1.59 -10.72 -6.20
CA PHE A 63 1.80 -9.29 -6.29
C PHE A 63 2.52 -8.93 -7.60
N ALA A 64 2.01 -7.93 -8.30
CA ALA A 64 2.58 -7.44 -9.56
C ALA A 64 2.82 -8.53 -10.62
N GLY A 65 1.95 -9.56 -10.66
CA GLY A 65 2.07 -10.69 -11.57
C GLY A 65 3.01 -11.80 -11.10
N TYR A 66 3.66 -11.65 -9.95
CA TYR A 66 4.53 -12.67 -9.36
C TYR A 66 3.79 -13.46 -8.29
N LYS A 67 3.73 -14.78 -8.44
CA LYS A 67 3.18 -15.69 -7.44
C LYS A 67 4.18 -15.91 -6.31
N ASP A 68 3.70 -16.34 -5.16
CA ASP A 68 4.51 -16.68 -3.98
C ASP A 68 5.35 -15.51 -3.42
N CYS A 69 4.87 -14.28 -3.60
CA CYS A 69 5.43 -13.15 -2.89
C CYS A 69 5.12 -13.23 -1.39
N THR A 70 6.04 -12.80 -0.56
CA THR A 70 5.82 -12.66 0.88
C THR A 70 5.48 -11.22 1.20
N ILE A 71 4.34 -11.01 1.82
CA ILE A 71 3.87 -9.70 2.26
C ILE A 71 4.14 -9.57 3.74
N CYS A 72 4.90 -8.55 4.13
CA CYS A 72 5.18 -8.22 5.52
C CYS A 72 4.39 -6.98 5.91
N ALA A 73 3.35 -7.14 6.70
CA ALA A 73 2.59 -6.04 7.27
C ALA A 73 3.10 -5.72 8.66
N VAL A 74 3.53 -4.50 8.89
CA VAL A 74 4.19 -4.07 10.13
C VAL A 74 3.32 -3.08 10.88
N ALA A 75 3.16 -3.31 12.18
CA ALA A 75 2.50 -2.40 13.10
C ALA A 75 3.51 -1.51 13.83
N ASP A 76 3.05 -0.33 14.22
CA ASP A 76 3.77 0.53 15.15
C ASP A 76 3.60 0.05 16.61
N LYS A 77 4.15 0.81 17.55
CA LYS A 77 4.07 0.48 18.99
C LYS A 77 2.64 0.43 19.53
N SER A 78 1.70 1.12 18.89
CA SER A 78 0.29 1.13 19.29
C SER A 78 -0.53 0.01 18.63
N GLY A 79 0.09 -0.83 17.80
CA GLY A 79 -0.57 -1.92 17.10
C GLY A 79 -1.24 -1.50 15.79
N MET A 80 -1.02 -0.27 15.34
CA MET A 80 -1.58 0.25 14.09
C MET A 80 -0.67 -0.05 12.92
N ILE A 81 -1.27 -0.43 11.79
CA ILE A 81 -0.51 -0.67 10.56
C ILE A 81 0.26 0.59 10.14
N CYS A 82 1.56 0.46 9.89
CA CYS A 82 2.40 1.57 9.50
C CYS A 82 3.25 1.30 8.25
N LYS A 83 3.48 0.04 7.90
CA LYS A 83 4.34 -0.34 6.77
C LYS A 83 3.90 -1.66 6.15
N VAL A 84 3.98 -1.73 4.84
CA VAL A 84 3.88 -2.98 4.09
C VAL A 84 5.12 -3.15 3.23
N SER A 85 5.76 -4.31 3.33
CA SER A 85 6.90 -4.69 2.49
C SER A 85 6.53 -5.92 1.66
N VAL A 86 6.99 -5.95 0.43
CA VAL A 86 6.82 -7.11 -0.46
C VAL A 86 8.17 -7.72 -0.75
N ILE A 87 8.29 -9.01 -0.50
CA ILE A 87 9.47 -9.80 -0.81
C ILE A 87 9.11 -10.71 -1.99
N PHE A 88 9.74 -10.46 -3.12
CA PHE A 88 9.56 -11.29 -4.31
C PHE A 88 10.23 -12.66 -4.15
N PRO A 89 9.77 -13.67 -4.87
CA PRO A 89 10.43 -14.99 -4.88
C PRO A 89 11.90 -14.88 -5.29
N THR A 90 12.73 -15.77 -4.76
CA THR A 90 14.15 -15.85 -5.13
C THR A 90 14.29 -16.12 -6.63
N MET A 91 15.18 -15.37 -7.27
CA MET A 91 15.47 -15.48 -8.69
C MET A 91 16.95 -15.79 -8.86
N ASP A 92 17.25 -16.92 -9.51
CA ASP A 92 18.63 -17.41 -9.67
C ASP A 92 19.37 -16.76 -10.84
N LYS A 93 18.63 -16.16 -11.77
CA LYS A 93 19.19 -15.52 -12.96
C LYS A 93 19.12 -14.00 -12.83
N TRP A 94 20.23 -13.35 -13.06
CA TRP A 94 20.32 -11.89 -13.05
C TRP A 94 19.29 -11.24 -13.99
N GLY A 95 19.12 -11.74 -15.20
CA GLY A 95 18.17 -11.21 -16.16
C GLY A 95 16.71 -11.24 -15.68
N ASP A 96 16.33 -12.25 -14.91
CA ASP A 96 14.98 -12.34 -14.33
C ASP A 96 14.81 -11.34 -13.19
N LEU A 97 15.83 -11.19 -12.34
CA LEU A 97 15.84 -10.22 -11.26
C LEU A 97 15.79 -8.77 -11.80
N GLU A 98 16.61 -8.45 -12.79
CA GLU A 98 16.61 -7.15 -13.46
C GLU A 98 15.26 -6.82 -14.07
N ARG A 99 14.67 -7.77 -14.78
CA ARG A 99 13.33 -7.61 -15.36
C ARG A 99 12.27 -7.36 -14.31
N CYS A 100 12.29 -8.11 -13.22
CA CYS A 100 11.40 -7.92 -12.08
C CYS A 100 11.56 -6.51 -11.48
N TYR A 101 12.78 -6.09 -11.26
CA TYR A 101 13.09 -4.75 -10.74
C TYR A 101 12.57 -3.63 -11.65
N LEU A 102 12.86 -3.70 -12.94
CA LEU A 102 12.45 -2.69 -13.91
C LEU A 102 10.92 -2.64 -14.07
N ASN A 103 10.26 -3.78 -14.11
CA ASN A 103 8.81 -3.85 -14.18
C ASN A 103 8.15 -3.23 -12.94
N TYR A 104 8.66 -3.53 -11.76
CA TYR A 104 8.14 -3.00 -10.52
C TYR A 104 8.40 -1.50 -10.38
N LYS A 105 9.60 -1.04 -10.73
CA LYS A 105 9.94 0.39 -10.80
C LYS A 105 9.01 1.16 -11.73
N SER A 106 8.76 0.63 -12.92
CA SER A 106 7.84 1.22 -13.90
C SER A 106 6.41 1.29 -13.35
N MET A 107 5.93 0.22 -12.73
CA MET A 107 4.60 0.16 -12.14
C MET A 107 4.43 1.18 -11.00
N LEU A 108 5.42 1.34 -10.14
CA LEU A 108 5.39 2.34 -9.06
C LEU A 108 5.43 3.77 -9.62
N SER A 109 6.28 4.03 -10.62
CA SER A 109 6.37 5.36 -11.26
C SER A 109 5.07 5.73 -11.96
N GLU A 110 4.41 4.77 -12.60
CA GLU A 110 3.11 4.98 -13.23
C GLU A 110 2.02 5.29 -12.20
N LYS A 111 2.04 4.58 -11.07
CA LYS A 111 1.01 4.72 -10.03
C LYS A 111 1.22 5.95 -9.13
N TYR A 112 2.45 6.29 -8.78
CA TYR A 112 2.78 7.32 -7.79
C TYR A 112 3.60 8.49 -8.36
N GLY A 113 3.97 8.45 -9.65
CA GLY A 113 4.87 9.42 -10.27
C GLY A 113 6.35 9.06 -10.10
N GLU A 114 7.22 9.86 -10.70
CA GLU A 114 8.66 9.65 -10.61
C GLU A 114 9.16 9.84 -9.17
N PRO A 115 10.13 9.03 -8.70
CA PRO A 115 10.70 9.19 -7.38
C PRO A 115 11.44 10.52 -7.26
N LYS A 116 11.33 11.15 -6.11
CA LYS A 116 12.07 12.40 -5.83
C LYS A 116 13.57 12.17 -5.72
N ASP A 117 13.94 11.06 -5.09
CA ASP A 117 15.31 10.61 -4.92
C ASP A 117 15.42 9.18 -5.42
N CYS A 118 16.37 8.93 -6.30
CA CYS A 118 16.65 7.60 -6.82
C CYS A 118 18.14 7.28 -6.64
N VAL A 119 18.43 6.24 -5.87
CA VAL A 119 19.78 5.73 -5.68
C VAL A 119 19.82 4.30 -6.20
N GLU A 120 20.45 4.11 -7.36
CA GLU A 120 20.66 2.81 -7.97
C GLU A 120 22.16 2.51 -7.96
N LYS A 121 22.56 1.62 -7.05
CA LYS A 121 23.92 1.13 -6.97
C LYS A 121 23.90 -0.38 -7.10
N PHE A 122 24.39 -0.85 -8.22
CA PHE A 122 24.66 -2.27 -8.42
C PHE A 122 26.14 -2.49 -8.16
N GLN A 123 26.47 -3.20 -7.09
CA GLN A 123 27.86 -3.57 -6.85
C GLN A 123 28.23 -4.70 -7.81
N ASN A 124 29.10 -4.39 -8.74
CA ASN A 124 29.80 -5.39 -9.56
C ASN A 124 31.08 -5.80 -8.83
N ASP A 125 30.94 -6.38 -7.65
CA ASP A 125 32.05 -7.01 -6.93
C ASP A 125 32.11 -8.48 -7.32
N TYR A 126 32.81 -8.76 -8.42
CA TYR A 126 33.31 -10.08 -8.79
C TYR A 126 34.82 -10.01 -8.92
#